data_f82e003399603ad7ee689ee5ee802a2c
#
_entry.id   f82e003399603ad7ee689ee5ee802a2c
#
_cell.length_a   1.000
_cell.length_b   1.000
_cell.length_c   1.000
_cell.angle_alpha   90.00
_cell.angle_beta   90.00
_cell.angle_gamma   90.00
#
_symmetry.space_group_name_H-M   'P 1'
#
loop_
_entity.id
_entity.type
_entity.pdbx_description
1 polymer ?
#
loop_
_entity_poly.entity_id
_entity_poly.type
_entity_poly.pdbx_seq_one_letter_code
_entity_poly.pdbx_strand_id
1 'polypeptide(L)'
;WQGNGAKPDTVTAYNGLMSMANSIQFDLCTVNDGLSMALIDSSYSYISIPFSNFTPPGLLPAVHYDIGNNNIAYFDNQVEDPNKFSSDTKSWNNGWSFRNDGVDIGLSYQNNQKSYHIGWIEDGEWTSYTVVSEIPGNYKLMIEIASYVSGSQLSVVVDSDTTGPIILPNTN
;
A
#
# COMPACT_ATOMS: atom_id res chain seq x y z
N TRP A 1 23.28 21.35 5.09
CA TRP A 1 23.45 21.91 3.75
C TRP A 1 24.61 21.21 3.05
N GLN A 2 24.34 20.38 2.09
CA GLN A 2 25.37 19.71 1.26
C GLN A 2 25.35 20.24 -0.19
N GLY A 3 24.94 21.48 -0.41
CA GLY A 3 24.98 22.09 -1.74
C GLY A 3 26.35 22.72 -2.04
N ASN A 4 26.84 22.53 -3.25
CA ASN A 4 28.06 23.19 -3.76
C ASN A 4 27.89 24.69 -4.06
N GLY A 5 26.80 25.30 -3.56
CA GLY A 5 26.51 26.73 -3.74
C GLY A 5 27.02 27.59 -2.59
N ALA A 6 27.21 28.88 -2.85
CA ALA A 6 27.55 29.83 -1.83
C ALA A 6 26.44 29.88 -0.75
N LYS A 7 26.82 30.00 0.51
CA LYS A 7 25.87 30.18 1.61
C LYS A 7 25.06 31.45 1.35
N PRO A 8 23.72 31.38 1.36
CA PRO A 8 22.91 32.56 1.17
C PRO A 8 23.14 33.58 2.29
N ASP A 9 23.01 34.85 1.97
CA ASP A 9 22.99 35.88 2.99
C ASP A 9 21.75 35.75 3.90
N THR A 10 21.78 36.45 5.03
CA THR A 10 20.75 36.36 6.07
C THR A 10 19.34 36.70 5.56
N VAL A 11 19.24 37.71 4.68
CA VAL A 11 17.95 38.15 4.13
C VAL A 11 17.40 37.10 3.16
N THR A 12 18.22 36.59 2.27
CA THR A 12 17.85 35.52 1.35
C THR A 12 17.45 34.24 2.09
N ALA A 13 18.20 33.86 3.12
CA ALA A 13 17.87 32.70 3.94
C ALA A 13 16.53 32.89 4.71
N TYR A 14 16.32 34.06 5.27
CA TYR A 14 15.07 34.43 5.97
C TYR A 14 13.86 34.38 5.01
N ASN A 15 13.96 35.03 3.87
CA ASN A 15 12.89 35.06 2.86
C ASN A 15 12.58 33.64 2.32
N GLY A 16 13.60 32.83 2.11
CA GLY A 16 13.43 31.43 1.73
C GLY A 16 12.68 30.62 2.80
N LEU A 17 13.03 30.81 4.07
CA LEU A 17 12.34 30.16 5.18
C LEU A 17 10.88 30.62 5.30
N MET A 18 10.62 31.92 5.17
CA MET A 18 9.25 32.46 5.20
C MET A 18 8.41 32.00 4.01
N SER A 19 9.02 31.94 2.82
CA SER A 19 8.35 31.38 1.64
C SER A 19 7.99 29.91 1.83
N MET A 20 8.90 29.11 2.38
CA MET A 20 8.63 27.73 2.71
C MET A 20 7.51 27.61 3.75
N ALA A 21 7.58 28.38 4.85
CA ALA A 21 6.54 28.38 5.87
C ALA A 21 5.16 28.76 5.33
N ASN A 22 5.09 29.73 4.42
CA ASN A 22 3.84 30.11 3.75
C ASN A 22 3.34 29.04 2.77
N SER A 23 4.24 28.25 2.17
CA SER A 23 3.87 27.19 1.21
C SER A 23 3.35 25.94 1.91
N ILE A 24 3.66 25.74 3.18
CA ILE A 24 3.20 24.58 3.98
C ILE A 24 2.03 24.96 4.90
N GLN A 25 1.29 26.04 4.60
CA GLN A 25 0.07 26.36 5.34
C GLN A 25 -0.92 25.19 5.22
N PHE A 26 -1.49 24.81 6.37
CA PHE A 26 -2.31 23.60 6.50
C PHE A 26 -3.55 23.60 5.58
N ASP A 27 -4.14 24.77 5.39
CA ASP A 27 -5.30 24.99 4.51
C ASP A 27 -4.98 24.91 3.01
N LEU A 28 -3.69 24.94 2.63
CA LEU A 28 -3.23 24.75 1.25
C LEU A 28 -2.74 23.31 0.99
N CYS A 29 -2.68 22.49 2.03
CA CYS A 29 -2.22 21.12 1.94
C CYS A 29 -3.41 20.18 1.71
N THR A 30 -3.23 19.17 0.85
CA THR A 30 -4.15 18.04 0.83
C THR A 30 -3.87 17.20 2.07
N VAL A 31 -4.85 17.15 2.98
CA VAL A 31 -4.74 16.34 4.18
C VAL A 31 -4.85 14.88 3.78
N ASN A 32 -3.86 14.09 4.13
CA ASN A 32 -3.94 12.64 4.08
C ASN A 32 -4.30 12.16 5.50
N ASP A 33 -5.54 11.73 5.68
CA ASP A 33 -6.06 11.33 7.00
C ASP A 33 -5.24 10.19 7.60
N GLY A 34 -4.80 9.23 6.80
CA GLY A 34 -3.95 8.13 7.25
C GLY A 34 -2.61 8.62 7.78
N LEU A 35 -1.97 9.58 7.09
CA LEU A 35 -0.71 10.16 7.56
C LEU A 35 -0.91 10.98 8.84
N SER A 36 -1.99 11.76 8.91
CA SER A 36 -2.33 12.54 10.10
C SER A 36 -2.55 11.63 11.30
N MET A 37 -3.31 10.56 11.15
CA MET A 37 -3.54 9.56 12.20
C MET A 37 -2.25 8.87 12.62
N ALA A 38 -1.41 8.48 11.67
CA ALA A 38 -0.12 7.84 11.97
C ALA A 38 0.81 8.73 12.81
N LEU A 39 0.71 10.06 12.66
CA LEU A 39 1.58 11.01 13.36
C LEU A 39 1.06 11.41 14.73
N ILE A 40 -0.26 11.44 14.95
CA ILE A 40 -0.86 12.03 16.15
C ILE A 40 -1.69 11.05 16.99
N ASP A 41 -2.10 9.92 16.41
CA ASP A 41 -2.93 8.94 17.12
C ASP A 41 -2.09 7.75 17.57
N SER A 42 -1.92 7.60 18.87
CA SER A 42 -1.17 6.49 19.45
C SER A 42 -1.86 5.11 19.24
N SER A 43 -3.13 5.10 18.90
CA SER A 43 -3.87 3.87 18.58
C SER A 43 -3.69 3.42 17.13
N TYR A 44 -3.09 4.23 16.28
CA TYR A 44 -2.88 3.94 14.86
C TYR A 44 -2.24 2.58 14.59
N SER A 45 -1.37 2.14 15.49
CA SER A 45 -0.70 0.83 15.39
C SER A 45 -1.66 -0.37 15.42
N TYR A 46 -2.90 -0.18 15.85
CA TYR A 46 -3.89 -1.22 16.09
C TYR A 46 -5.14 -1.10 15.21
N ILE A 47 -5.13 -0.20 14.25
CA ILE A 47 -6.28 0.02 13.37
C ILE A 47 -5.94 -0.29 11.92
N SER A 48 -6.95 -0.74 11.19
CA SER A 48 -6.97 -0.84 9.74
C SER A 48 -7.86 0.26 9.18
N ILE A 49 -7.37 1.01 8.20
CA ILE A 49 -8.07 2.14 7.60
C ILE A 49 -8.22 1.87 6.11
N PRO A 50 -9.41 2.06 5.51
CA PRO A 50 -9.57 1.89 4.07
C PRO A 50 -8.56 2.73 3.28
N PHE A 51 -7.82 2.11 2.36
CA PHE A 51 -6.95 2.85 1.44
C PHE A 51 -7.77 3.70 0.47
N SER A 52 -8.91 3.17 0.05
CA SER A 52 -9.84 3.86 -0.83
C SER A 52 -11.28 3.48 -0.48
N ASN A 53 -12.20 4.41 -0.70
CA ASN A 53 -13.63 4.12 -0.57
C ASN A 53 -14.08 3.29 -1.77
N PHE A 54 -14.17 1.97 -1.59
CA PHE A 54 -14.63 1.07 -2.63
C PHE A 54 -16.06 0.61 -2.34
N THR A 55 -16.91 0.79 -3.35
CA THR A 55 -18.31 0.34 -3.33
C THR A 55 -18.55 -0.58 -4.52
N PRO A 56 -18.94 -1.84 -4.32
CA PRO A 56 -19.27 -2.75 -5.42
C PRO A 56 -20.60 -2.37 -6.11
N PRO A 57 -20.78 -2.72 -7.40
CA PRO A 57 -19.81 -3.43 -8.25
C PRO A 57 -18.71 -2.53 -8.82
N GLY A 58 -17.53 -3.07 -9.01
CA GLY A 58 -16.41 -2.31 -9.58
C GLY A 58 -15.11 -3.09 -9.57
N LEU A 59 -14.03 -2.44 -9.98
CA LEU A 59 -12.68 -2.97 -9.95
C LEU A 59 -11.96 -2.44 -8.71
N LEU A 60 -11.50 -3.33 -7.85
CA LEU A 60 -10.64 -3.01 -6.72
C LEU A 60 -9.21 -3.49 -7.03
N PRO A 61 -8.25 -2.58 -7.24
CA PRO A 61 -6.86 -2.98 -7.44
C PRO A 61 -6.31 -3.69 -6.19
N ALA A 62 -5.60 -4.80 -6.38
CA ALA A 62 -5.04 -5.56 -5.26
C ALA A 62 -4.12 -4.72 -4.36
N VAL A 63 -3.43 -3.74 -4.91
CA VAL A 63 -2.56 -2.83 -4.16
C VAL A 63 -3.30 -1.78 -3.33
N HIS A 64 -4.63 -1.73 -3.39
CA HIS A 64 -5.48 -0.85 -2.57
C HIS A 64 -5.95 -1.53 -1.27
N TYR A 65 -5.16 -2.48 -0.75
CA TYR A 65 -5.41 -3.04 0.57
C TYR A 65 -5.34 -1.94 1.65
N ASP A 66 -5.98 -2.16 2.77
CA ASP A 66 -6.13 -1.20 3.84
C ASP A 66 -4.78 -0.68 4.36
N ILE A 67 -4.77 0.50 4.93
CA ILE A 67 -3.62 1.12 5.58
C ILE A 67 -3.58 0.63 7.03
N GLY A 68 -2.43 0.21 7.50
CA GLY A 68 -2.19 -0.23 8.86
C GLY A 68 -0.87 -0.97 8.97
N ASN A 69 -0.57 -1.48 10.15
CA ASN A 69 0.66 -2.23 10.40
C ASN A 69 0.53 -3.70 9.97
N ASN A 70 1.68 -4.36 9.88
CA ASN A 70 1.75 -5.81 9.73
C ASN A 70 0.98 -6.51 10.87
N ASN A 71 0.21 -7.54 10.55
CA ASN A 71 -0.77 -8.23 11.40
C ASN A 71 -2.04 -7.42 11.75
N ILE A 72 -2.24 -6.25 11.15
CA ILE A 72 -3.44 -5.43 11.35
C ILE A 72 -4.20 -5.24 10.05
N ALA A 73 -3.56 -4.70 9.02
CA ALA A 73 -4.16 -4.48 7.69
C ALA A 73 -3.67 -5.47 6.64
N TYR A 74 -2.56 -6.10 6.91
CA TYR A 74 -1.96 -7.14 6.09
C TYR A 74 -1.04 -8.00 6.95
N PHE A 75 -0.59 -9.11 6.41
CA PHE A 75 0.52 -9.87 6.95
C PHE A 75 1.48 -10.23 5.82
N ASP A 76 2.72 -9.87 6.01
CA ASP A 76 3.84 -10.19 5.14
C ASP A 76 4.98 -10.76 6.00
N ASN A 77 5.56 -11.87 5.55
CA ASN A 77 6.62 -12.58 6.28
C ASN A 77 7.93 -11.82 6.28
N GLN A 78 8.17 -11.02 5.25
CA GLN A 78 9.41 -10.30 5.04
C GLN A 78 9.18 -8.80 4.99
N VAL A 79 8.62 -8.26 6.07
CA VAL A 79 8.45 -6.80 6.21
C VAL A 79 9.82 -6.16 6.20
N GLU A 80 10.13 -5.47 5.12
CA GLU A 80 11.41 -4.83 4.96
C GLU A 80 11.51 -3.51 5.68
N ASP A 81 12.72 -3.29 6.18
CA ASP A 81 13.12 -1.97 6.62
C ASP A 81 13.34 -1.07 5.39
N PRO A 82 12.44 -0.12 5.12
CA PRO A 82 12.54 0.78 3.99
C PRO A 82 13.83 1.63 4.00
N ASN A 83 14.57 1.65 5.09
CA ASN A 83 15.82 2.38 5.23
C ASN A 83 17.07 1.55 4.85
N LYS A 84 16.90 0.28 4.57
CA LYS A 84 18.01 -0.57 4.12
C LYS A 84 18.24 -0.43 2.62
N PHE A 85 18.92 0.60 2.22
CA PHE A 85 19.54 0.71 0.88
C PHE A 85 20.81 -0.16 0.76
N SER A 86 20.78 -1.37 1.26
CA SER A 86 21.92 -2.28 1.13
C SER A 86 21.71 -3.14 -0.11
N SER A 87 22.73 -3.25 -0.94
CA SER A 87 22.75 -4.16 -2.10
C SER A 87 22.62 -5.64 -1.71
N ASP A 88 22.70 -5.94 -0.42
CA ASP A 88 22.57 -7.29 0.13
C ASP A 88 21.16 -7.60 0.64
N THR A 89 20.22 -6.65 0.59
CA THR A 89 18.84 -6.94 0.89
C THR A 89 18.27 -7.77 -0.26
N LYS A 90 17.98 -9.01 0.01
CA LYS A 90 17.28 -9.92 -0.91
C LYS A 90 15.79 -9.61 -0.94
N SER A 91 15.44 -8.41 -0.66
CA SER A 91 14.12 -7.92 -0.60
C SER A 91 13.57 -7.68 -1.98
N TRP A 92 12.45 -8.25 -2.18
CA TRP A 92 11.65 -8.05 -3.37
C TRP A 92 10.57 -7.01 -3.15
N ASN A 93 10.55 -6.37 -1.96
CA ASN A 93 9.60 -5.29 -1.71
C ASN A 93 9.87 -4.11 -2.64
N ASN A 94 9.09 -4.06 -3.71
CA ASN A 94 9.03 -2.95 -4.64
C ASN A 94 7.94 -1.93 -4.24
N GLY A 95 7.46 -1.97 -2.99
CA GLY A 95 6.44 -1.09 -2.44
C GLY A 95 6.72 0.39 -2.62
N TRP A 96 7.99 0.76 -2.72
CA TRP A 96 8.45 2.09 -3.13
C TRP A 96 7.84 2.60 -4.44
N SER A 97 7.41 1.70 -5.29
CA SER A 97 6.78 2.07 -6.56
C SER A 97 5.37 2.61 -6.39
N PHE A 98 4.68 2.24 -5.32
CA PHE A 98 3.30 2.61 -5.05
C PHE A 98 3.02 2.89 -3.57
N ARG A 99 3.37 1.95 -2.68
CA ARG A 99 3.21 2.06 -1.22
C ARG A 99 4.55 1.75 -0.54
N ASN A 100 4.75 2.37 0.59
CA ASN A 100 5.95 2.18 1.40
C ASN A 100 5.58 1.47 2.71
N ASP A 101 5.15 0.24 2.58
CA ASP A 101 4.85 -0.67 3.69
C ASP A 101 5.45 -2.06 3.42
N GLY A 102 5.08 -3.08 4.19
CA GLY A 102 5.74 -4.38 4.14
C GLY A 102 5.33 -5.28 2.97
N VAL A 103 4.27 -4.97 2.25
CA VAL A 103 3.76 -5.85 1.19
C VAL A 103 4.57 -5.72 -0.09
N ASP A 104 4.93 -6.84 -0.69
CA ASP A 104 5.65 -6.88 -1.95
C ASP A 104 4.79 -6.42 -3.12
N ILE A 105 5.16 -5.29 -3.73
CA ILE A 105 4.44 -4.70 -4.86
C ILE A 105 5.34 -4.62 -6.07
N GLY A 106 4.94 -5.31 -7.13
CA GLY A 106 5.59 -5.26 -8.42
C GLY A 106 4.94 -4.28 -9.39
N LEU A 107 5.73 -3.87 -10.38
CA LEU A 107 5.28 -3.03 -11.49
C LEU A 107 5.07 -3.89 -12.72
N SER A 108 3.91 -3.76 -13.33
CA SER A 108 3.56 -4.39 -14.60
C SER A 108 3.22 -3.35 -15.65
N TYR A 109 3.34 -3.75 -16.90
CA TYR A 109 2.88 -2.95 -18.02
C TYR A 109 1.89 -3.77 -18.85
N GLN A 110 0.68 -3.29 -18.96
CA GLN A 110 -0.36 -3.88 -19.79
C GLN A 110 -0.81 -2.86 -20.83
N ASN A 111 -0.69 -3.19 -22.11
CA ASN A 111 -0.99 -2.28 -23.22
C ASN A 111 -0.30 -0.90 -23.09
N ASN A 112 0.96 -0.87 -22.69
CA ASN A 112 1.75 0.33 -22.39
C ASN A 112 1.21 1.19 -21.23
N GLN A 113 0.25 0.68 -20.48
CA GLN A 113 -0.21 1.31 -19.24
C GLN A 113 0.50 0.68 -18.05
N LYS A 114 0.97 1.53 -17.16
CA LYS A 114 1.60 1.14 -15.91
C LYS A 114 0.52 0.63 -14.94
N SER A 115 0.73 -0.55 -14.39
CA SER A 115 -0.13 -1.10 -13.36
C SER A 115 0.72 -1.74 -12.24
N TYR A 116 0.12 -1.94 -11.09
CA TYR A 116 0.77 -2.54 -9.95
C TYR A 116 0.05 -3.83 -9.54
N HIS A 117 0.82 -4.78 -9.02
CA HIS A 117 0.30 -6.04 -8.50
C HIS A 117 1.00 -6.38 -7.17
N ILE A 118 0.33 -7.14 -6.32
CA ILE A 118 0.96 -7.81 -5.19
C ILE A 118 1.64 -9.05 -5.75
N GLY A 119 2.90 -9.29 -5.37
CA GLY A 119 3.70 -10.41 -5.86
C GLY A 119 4.52 -11.04 -4.75
N TRP A 120 5.31 -12.05 -5.09
CA TRP A 120 6.19 -12.80 -4.18
C TRP A 120 5.51 -13.33 -2.92
N ILE A 121 4.23 -13.63 -3.03
CA ILE A 121 3.36 -14.05 -1.93
C ILE A 121 3.84 -15.39 -1.38
N GLU A 122 4.09 -15.44 -0.09
CA GLU A 122 4.48 -16.63 0.65
C GLU A 122 3.30 -17.24 1.44
N ASP A 123 3.52 -18.41 2.01
CA ASP A 123 2.49 -19.11 2.78
C ASP A 123 2.10 -18.32 4.04
N GLY A 124 0.80 -18.10 4.20
CA GLY A 124 0.23 -17.42 5.35
C GLY A 124 0.09 -15.92 5.21
N GLU A 125 0.58 -15.33 4.13
CA GLU A 125 0.41 -13.90 3.87
C GLU A 125 -1.02 -13.54 3.48
N TRP A 126 -1.44 -12.35 3.88
CA TRP A 126 -2.77 -11.86 3.59
C TRP A 126 -2.82 -10.33 3.51
N THR A 127 -3.81 -9.83 2.81
CA THR A 127 -4.17 -8.42 2.74
C THR A 127 -5.65 -8.22 3.03
N SER A 128 -6.00 -7.15 3.74
CA SER A 128 -7.39 -6.81 4.01
C SER A 128 -7.88 -5.65 3.16
N TYR A 129 -9.18 -5.62 2.92
CA TYR A 129 -9.83 -4.59 2.14
C TYR A 129 -11.14 -4.21 2.80
N THR A 130 -11.33 -2.94 3.09
CA THR A 130 -12.62 -2.44 3.54
C THR A 130 -13.50 -2.14 2.34
N VAL A 131 -14.65 -2.81 2.28
CA VAL A 131 -15.63 -2.68 1.21
C VAL A 131 -16.96 -2.22 1.79
N VAL A 132 -17.53 -1.16 1.24
CA VAL A 132 -18.84 -0.65 1.66
C VAL A 132 -19.87 -0.96 0.59
N SER A 133 -20.79 -1.88 0.90
CA SER A 133 -21.91 -2.17 -0.01
C SER A 133 -23.11 -1.29 0.33
N GLU A 134 -23.48 -0.40 -0.59
CA GLU A 134 -24.66 0.45 -0.46
C GLU A 134 -25.94 -0.27 -0.94
N ILE A 135 -25.79 -1.27 -1.79
CA ILE A 135 -26.90 -2.01 -2.39
C ILE A 135 -26.86 -3.43 -1.86
N PRO A 136 -27.88 -3.86 -1.09
CA PRO A 136 -27.98 -5.25 -0.67
C PRO A 136 -28.12 -6.18 -1.88
N GLY A 137 -27.40 -7.31 -1.87
CA GLY A 137 -27.49 -8.28 -2.96
C GLY A 137 -26.39 -9.32 -2.94
N ASN A 138 -26.45 -10.20 -3.92
CA ASN A 138 -25.39 -11.18 -4.16
C ASN A 138 -24.36 -10.60 -5.13
N TYR A 139 -23.11 -10.62 -4.75
CA TYR A 139 -22.00 -10.19 -5.58
C TYR A 139 -21.13 -11.38 -5.98
N LYS A 140 -20.63 -11.36 -7.20
CA LYS A 140 -19.63 -12.32 -7.65
C LYS A 140 -18.26 -11.66 -7.53
N LEU A 141 -17.39 -12.25 -6.72
CA LEU A 141 -15.98 -11.87 -6.69
C LEU A 141 -15.24 -12.60 -7.82
N MET A 142 -14.47 -11.84 -8.59
CA MET A 142 -13.52 -12.36 -9.57
C MET A 142 -12.14 -11.81 -9.22
N ILE A 143 -11.16 -12.69 -9.14
CA ILE A 143 -9.78 -12.33 -8.78
C ILE A 143 -8.88 -12.66 -9.96
N GLU A 144 -8.12 -11.68 -10.43
CA GLU A 144 -7.09 -11.90 -11.44
C GLU A 144 -5.81 -12.33 -10.74
N ILE A 145 -5.28 -13.48 -11.10
CA ILE A 145 -4.15 -14.12 -10.42
C ILE A 145 -3.19 -14.68 -11.45
N ALA A 146 -1.89 -14.57 -11.15
CA ALA A 146 -0.84 -15.32 -11.80
C ALA A 146 -0.14 -16.23 -10.79
N SER A 147 0.12 -17.47 -11.17
CA SER A 147 0.85 -18.43 -10.35
C SER A 147 1.88 -19.17 -11.18
N TYR A 148 3.12 -19.16 -10.70
CA TYR A 148 4.23 -19.90 -11.34
C TYR A 148 4.16 -21.39 -11.06
N VAL A 149 3.53 -21.82 -9.97
CA VAL A 149 3.42 -23.23 -9.56
C VAL A 149 1.97 -23.67 -9.50
N SER A 150 1.73 -24.95 -9.79
CA SER A 150 0.41 -25.55 -9.60
C SER A 150 0.20 -25.92 -8.13
N GLY A 151 -1.05 -25.82 -7.66
CA GLY A 151 -1.43 -26.26 -6.32
C GLY A 151 -1.28 -25.19 -5.23
N SER A 152 -0.84 -23.99 -5.57
CA SER A 152 -0.97 -22.83 -4.66
C SER A 152 -2.43 -22.66 -4.27
N GLN A 153 -2.66 -22.13 -3.08
CA GLN A 153 -4.00 -22.02 -2.51
C GLN A 153 -4.30 -20.58 -2.14
N LEU A 154 -5.53 -20.17 -2.38
CA LEU A 154 -6.05 -18.88 -1.96
C LEU A 154 -7.36 -19.09 -1.18
N SER A 155 -7.51 -18.41 -0.07
CA SER A 155 -8.77 -18.32 0.66
C SER A 155 -9.24 -16.86 0.69
N VAL A 156 -10.55 -16.67 0.67
CA VAL A 156 -11.16 -15.35 0.86
C VAL A 156 -11.99 -15.39 2.12
N VAL A 157 -11.78 -14.41 2.96
CA VAL A 157 -12.58 -14.21 4.19
C VAL A 157 -13.40 -12.95 4.00
N VAL A 158 -14.71 -13.04 4.21
CA VAL A 158 -15.62 -11.89 4.21
C VAL A 158 -16.28 -11.86 5.58
N ASP A 159 -16.00 -10.83 6.35
CA ASP A 159 -16.38 -10.73 7.77
C ASP A 159 -15.88 -11.97 8.56
N SER A 160 -16.78 -12.92 8.87
CA SER A 160 -16.45 -14.17 9.56
C SER A 160 -16.51 -15.41 8.66
N ASP A 161 -16.95 -15.26 7.42
CA ASP A 161 -17.14 -16.37 6.50
C ASP A 161 -15.90 -16.59 5.64
N THR A 162 -15.42 -17.82 5.62
CA THR A 162 -14.25 -18.21 4.82
C THR A 162 -14.67 -19.07 3.64
N THR A 163 -14.21 -18.67 2.46
CA THR A 163 -14.33 -19.50 1.25
C THR A 163 -12.99 -20.15 0.94
N GLY A 164 -13.04 -21.36 0.43
CA GLY A 164 -11.84 -22.01 -0.07
C GLY A 164 -11.33 -23.12 0.81
N PRO A 165 -10.10 -23.62 0.59
CA PRO A 165 -9.12 -23.05 -0.34
C PRO A 165 -9.47 -23.21 -1.81
N ILE A 166 -9.18 -22.20 -2.59
CA ILE A 166 -9.26 -22.22 -4.05
C ILE A 166 -7.89 -22.66 -4.55
N ILE A 167 -7.85 -23.79 -5.29
CA ILE A 167 -6.60 -24.29 -5.84
C ILE A 167 -6.27 -23.53 -7.13
N LEU A 168 -5.08 -22.95 -7.18
CA LEU A 168 -4.61 -22.17 -8.31
C LEU A 168 -3.88 -23.05 -9.33
N PRO A 169 -4.17 -22.89 -10.62
CA PRO A 169 -3.40 -23.55 -11.67
C PRO A 169 -2.06 -22.82 -11.87
N ASN A 170 -1.11 -23.50 -12.51
CA ASN A 170 0.01 -22.79 -13.12
C ASN A 170 -0.52 -21.98 -14.31
N THR A 171 -0.18 -20.68 -14.35
CA THR A 171 -0.64 -19.73 -15.37
C THR A 171 0.46 -19.33 -16.37
N ASN A 172 1.65 -19.91 -16.28
CA ASN A 172 2.76 -19.70 -17.23
C ASN A 172 2.65 -20.60 -18.45
#